data_fd0afc3376667ed85c5022e72f829465
#
_entry.id   fd0afc3376667ed85c5022e72f829465
#
_cell.length_a   1.000
_cell.length_b   1.000
_cell.length_c   1.000
_cell.angle_alpha   90.00
_cell.angle_beta   90.00
_cell.angle_gamma   90.00
#
_symmetry.space_group_name_H-M   'P 1'
#
loop_
_entity.id
_entity.type
_entity.pdbx_description
1 polymer ?
#
loop_
_entity_poly.entity_id
_entity_poly.type
_entity_poly.pdbx_seq_one_letter_code
_entity_poly.pdbx_strand_id
1 'polypeptide(L)'
;MKQYAVQGLHCGNCAKKLEAQLQQLKNGETIRLNYSTNRIYLPDEINLDVIKRILLADKIQILSEQQELIENKSDHHHVADLTGSNGAIKNIKTVFILNLTFSLAEFIFGVLFNSAAILSDAVHDLGDSLSVGLALVFQKVSVKEANERYSFGHRRFSLLGALITSVILIGGSILVIVNSVPLLINPQPVNSRGMFWLSIVAIAINGYAAWLISKGTSKNEKVLNLHMLEDVLGWVGVLMVSIVLTFSNLFILDPILSILIAGYILSKAIPNLLENASIFLEAVPRGVDIKELERKIKQLSNVHAVSHFHIWSIDGEENALAITVYSDTKDSKEQERIKEEIRYLIKGFNVTHSTIKIVVDEEFFIQ
;
A
#
# COMPACT_ATOMS: atom_id res chain seq x y z
N MET A 1 7.49 -27.08 -18.52
CA MET A 1 7.46 -26.78 -17.07
C MET A 1 6.04 -26.40 -16.69
N LYS A 2 5.42 -27.10 -15.73
CA LYS A 2 4.09 -26.82 -15.20
C LYS A 2 4.22 -25.91 -13.99
N GLN A 3 3.27 -25.01 -13.82
CA GLN A 3 3.23 -24.04 -12.73
C GLN A 3 2.03 -24.35 -11.85
N TYR A 4 2.26 -24.36 -10.52
CA TYR A 4 1.22 -24.58 -9.52
C TYR A 4 1.28 -23.52 -8.46
N ALA A 5 0.12 -23.06 -7.99
CA ALA A 5 0.01 -22.22 -6.82
C ALA A 5 0.24 -23.05 -5.55
N VAL A 6 0.95 -22.50 -4.57
CA VAL A 6 1.21 -23.17 -3.29
C VAL A 6 0.80 -22.26 -2.13
N GLN A 7 0.24 -22.86 -1.09
CA GLN A 7 -0.14 -22.21 0.15
C GLN A 7 0.66 -22.76 1.31
N GLY A 8 1.07 -21.90 2.26
CA GLY A 8 1.81 -22.32 3.46
C GLY A 8 3.31 -22.02 3.41
N LEU A 9 3.79 -21.26 2.40
CA LEU A 9 5.16 -20.76 2.39
C LEU A 9 5.29 -19.62 3.42
N HIS A 10 6.10 -19.86 4.48
CA HIS A 10 6.18 -18.92 5.61
C HIS A 10 7.34 -17.93 5.53
N CYS A 11 8.37 -18.19 4.72
CA CYS A 11 9.49 -17.26 4.55
C CYS A 11 10.33 -17.57 3.30
N GLY A 12 11.02 -16.54 2.75
CA GLY A 12 11.89 -16.71 1.58
C GLY A 12 13.06 -17.67 1.81
N ASN A 13 13.63 -17.68 3.03
CA ASN A 13 14.69 -18.65 3.39
C ASN A 13 14.16 -20.09 3.49
N CYS A 14 12.92 -20.27 3.96
CA CYS A 14 12.27 -21.57 3.99
C CYS A 14 12.03 -22.07 2.56
N ALA A 15 11.56 -21.18 1.67
CA ALA A 15 11.36 -21.50 0.26
C ALA A 15 12.66 -21.93 -0.42
N LYS A 16 13.78 -21.22 -0.19
CA LYS A 16 15.10 -21.57 -0.74
C LYS A 16 15.63 -22.92 -0.22
N LYS A 17 15.48 -23.19 1.10
CA LYS A 17 15.87 -24.48 1.68
C LYS A 17 15.06 -25.61 1.07
N LEU A 18 13.75 -25.42 0.95
CA LEU A 18 12.86 -26.41 0.37
C LEU A 18 13.12 -26.58 -1.14
N GLU A 19 13.40 -25.51 -1.88
CA GLU A 19 13.82 -25.56 -3.28
C GLU A 19 15.09 -26.40 -3.42
N ALA A 20 16.11 -26.17 -2.59
CA ALA A 20 17.34 -26.93 -2.60
C ALA A 20 17.13 -28.42 -2.27
N GLN A 21 16.20 -28.76 -1.38
CA GLN A 21 15.82 -30.15 -1.10
C GLN A 21 15.08 -30.80 -2.29
N LEU A 22 14.17 -30.07 -2.91
CA LEU A 22 13.43 -30.54 -4.08
C LEU A 22 14.35 -30.74 -5.30
N GLN A 23 15.37 -29.89 -5.44
CA GLN A 23 16.38 -30.00 -6.51
C GLN A 23 17.28 -31.24 -6.39
N GLN A 24 17.40 -31.84 -5.19
CA GLN A 24 18.14 -33.09 -4.98
C GLN A 24 17.38 -34.34 -5.44
N LEU A 25 16.10 -34.21 -5.76
CA LEU A 25 15.32 -35.30 -6.33
C LEU A 25 15.76 -35.65 -7.75
N LYS A 26 15.57 -36.89 -8.16
CA LYS A 26 15.80 -37.33 -9.53
C LYS A 26 14.94 -36.49 -10.49
N ASN A 27 15.53 -35.80 -11.43
CA ASN A 27 14.93 -34.82 -12.36
C ASN A 27 14.41 -33.54 -11.67
N GLY A 28 14.88 -33.22 -10.45
CA GLY A 28 14.47 -32.03 -9.69
C GLY A 28 15.30 -30.77 -9.95
N GLU A 29 16.40 -30.83 -10.70
CA GLU A 29 17.40 -29.76 -10.86
C GLU A 29 16.81 -28.42 -11.36
N THR A 30 15.70 -28.46 -12.08
CA THR A 30 15.03 -27.29 -12.66
C THR A 30 13.84 -26.81 -11.84
N ILE A 31 13.56 -27.43 -10.67
CA ILE A 31 12.48 -26.97 -9.78
C ILE A 31 12.82 -25.58 -9.27
N ARG A 32 11.82 -24.68 -9.32
CA ARG A 32 11.89 -23.35 -8.75
C ARG A 32 10.69 -23.11 -7.84
N LEU A 33 10.95 -22.61 -6.62
CA LEU A 33 9.93 -22.26 -5.65
C LEU A 33 9.99 -20.75 -5.39
N ASN A 34 9.02 -20.02 -5.89
CA ASN A 34 8.99 -18.57 -5.75
C ASN A 34 8.09 -18.18 -4.58
N TYR A 35 8.70 -17.66 -3.52
CA TYR A 35 8.00 -17.21 -2.31
C TYR A 35 7.12 -15.99 -2.58
N SER A 36 7.59 -15.01 -3.34
CA SER A 36 6.85 -13.76 -3.60
C SER A 36 5.59 -13.94 -4.45
N THR A 37 5.55 -15.00 -5.27
CA THR A 37 4.38 -15.31 -6.09
C THR A 37 3.58 -16.51 -5.57
N ASN A 38 4.04 -17.15 -4.49
CA ASN A 38 3.49 -18.39 -3.96
C ASN A 38 3.31 -19.46 -5.04
N ARG A 39 4.31 -19.63 -5.91
CA ARG A 39 4.25 -20.58 -7.03
C ARG A 39 5.46 -21.50 -7.07
N ILE A 40 5.19 -22.77 -7.42
CA ILE A 40 6.20 -23.78 -7.70
C ILE A 40 6.19 -24.10 -9.20
N TYR A 41 7.37 -24.16 -9.79
CA TYR A 41 7.61 -24.53 -11.19
C TYR A 41 8.22 -25.92 -11.22
N LEU A 42 7.51 -26.88 -11.84
CA LEU A 42 7.89 -28.29 -11.88
C LEU A 42 8.19 -28.73 -13.34
N PRO A 43 9.24 -29.50 -13.59
CA PRO A 43 9.42 -30.16 -14.87
C PRO A 43 8.32 -31.17 -15.15
N ASP A 44 7.99 -31.40 -16.43
CA ASP A 44 6.86 -32.24 -16.82
C ASP A 44 7.06 -33.73 -16.45
N GLU A 45 8.30 -34.15 -16.27
CA GLU A 45 8.69 -35.56 -16.00
C GLU A 45 8.69 -35.91 -14.50
N ILE A 46 8.43 -34.93 -13.59
CA ILE A 46 8.51 -35.19 -12.16
C ILE A 46 7.16 -35.71 -11.61
N ASN A 47 7.25 -36.65 -10.68
CA ASN A 47 6.04 -37.20 -10.05
C ASN A 47 5.46 -36.20 -9.04
N LEU A 48 4.29 -35.65 -9.35
CA LEU A 48 3.58 -34.64 -8.56
C LEU A 48 3.25 -35.13 -7.13
N ASP A 49 2.97 -36.43 -6.97
CA ASP A 49 2.60 -36.98 -5.65
C ASP A 49 3.79 -37.03 -4.69
N VAL A 50 5.01 -37.21 -5.20
CA VAL A 50 6.25 -37.13 -4.41
C VAL A 50 6.45 -35.68 -3.93
N ILE A 51 6.29 -34.71 -4.81
CA ILE A 51 6.38 -33.29 -4.48
C ILE A 51 5.33 -32.89 -3.44
N LYS A 52 4.08 -33.30 -3.62
CA LYS A 52 2.99 -33.04 -2.65
C LYS A 52 3.34 -33.58 -1.25
N ARG A 53 3.91 -34.78 -1.13
CA ARG A 53 4.29 -35.37 0.16
C ARG A 53 5.40 -34.57 0.85
N ILE A 54 6.41 -34.13 0.10
CA ILE A 54 7.51 -33.32 0.65
C ILE A 54 6.99 -31.95 1.10
N LEU A 55 6.16 -31.29 0.28
CA LEU A 55 5.56 -30.01 0.62
C LEU A 55 4.64 -30.12 1.85
N LEU A 56 3.86 -31.20 1.95
CA LEU A 56 2.99 -31.46 3.12
C LEU A 56 3.77 -31.65 4.41
N ALA A 57 5.00 -32.20 4.37
CA ALA A 57 5.86 -32.32 5.53
C ALA A 57 6.22 -30.94 6.14
N ASP A 58 6.32 -29.91 5.29
CA ASP A 58 6.54 -28.53 5.70
C ASP A 58 5.22 -27.71 5.77
N LYS A 59 4.05 -28.41 5.81
CA LYS A 59 2.70 -27.81 5.86
C LYS A 59 2.37 -26.94 4.65
N ILE A 60 3.01 -27.17 3.50
CA ILE A 60 2.75 -26.48 2.24
C ILE A 60 1.85 -27.32 1.37
N GLN A 61 0.81 -26.72 0.81
CA GLN A 61 -0.15 -27.41 -0.06
C GLN A 61 -0.13 -26.82 -1.47
N ILE A 62 -0.25 -27.69 -2.48
CA ILE A 62 -0.48 -27.29 -3.85
C ILE A 62 -1.99 -27.06 -4.02
N LEU A 63 -2.38 -25.84 -4.43
CA LEU A 63 -3.79 -25.48 -4.67
C LEU A 63 -4.28 -26.03 -6.01
N SER A 64 -5.56 -26.48 -6.04
CA SER A 64 -6.24 -26.81 -7.29
C SER A 64 -6.71 -25.54 -8.00
N GLU A 65 -6.91 -25.58 -9.34
CA GLU A 65 -7.43 -24.46 -10.12
C GLU A 65 -8.72 -23.84 -9.56
N GLN A 66 -9.59 -24.64 -8.95
CA GLN A 66 -10.82 -24.16 -8.31
C GLN A 66 -10.58 -23.42 -6.99
N GLN A 67 -9.53 -23.77 -6.24
CA GLN A 67 -9.15 -23.08 -5.01
C GLN A 67 -8.45 -21.75 -5.28
N GLU A 68 -7.69 -21.65 -6.37
CA GLU A 68 -7.07 -20.40 -6.83
C GLU A 68 -8.11 -19.32 -7.19
N LEU A 69 -9.29 -19.72 -7.69
CA LEU A 69 -10.40 -18.82 -8.01
C LEU A 69 -11.15 -18.29 -6.77
N ILE A 70 -11.11 -18.99 -5.65
CA ILE A 70 -11.78 -18.60 -4.39
C ILE A 70 -10.90 -17.63 -3.59
N GLU A 71 -9.58 -17.84 -3.57
CA GLU A 71 -8.64 -16.97 -2.86
C GLU A 71 -8.48 -15.59 -3.52
N ASN A 72 -8.68 -15.48 -4.85
CA ASN A 72 -8.68 -14.21 -5.57
C ASN A 72 -9.91 -13.31 -5.30
N LYS A 73 -10.85 -13.73 -4.44
CA LYS A 73 -12.06 -12.95 -4.07
C LYS A 73 -12.00 -12.26 -2.70
N SER A 74 -10.96 -12.45 -1.91
CA SER A 74 -10.81 -11.71 -0.65
C SER A 74 -10.20 -10.33 -0.93
N ASP A 75 -10.96 -9.31 -0.59
CA ASP A 75 -10.60 -7.90 -0.72
C ASP A 75 -9.30 -7.56 0.01
N HIS A 76 -8.26 -7.25 -0.76
CA HIS A 76 -7.05 -6.65 -0.25
C HIS A 76 -6.92 -5.24 -0.79
N HIS A 77 -6.84 -4.27 0.10
CA HIS A 77 -6.38 -2.91 -0.23
C HIS A 77 -4.92 -3.00 -0.67
N HIS A 78 -4.69 -2.95 -1.97
CA HIS A 78 -3.36 -3.06 -2.54
C HIS A 78 -2.63 -1.72 -2.48
N VAL A 79 -1.48 -1.69 -1.82
CA VAL A 79 -0.36 -0.88 -2.29
C VAL A 79 -0.10 -1.33 -3.74
N ALA A 80 -0.02 -0.37 -4.65
CA ALA A 80 0.01 -0.59 -6.09
C ALA A 80 0.96 -1.72 -6.51
N ASP A 81 0.41 -2.90 -6.78
CA ASP A 81 1.17 -3.98 -7.39
C ASP A 81 1.46 -3.61 -8.85
N LEU A 82 2.65 -3.05 -9.09
CA LEU A 82 3.12 -2.62 -10.40
C LEU A 82 3.52 -3.80 -11.30
N THR A 83 3.26 -5.05 -10.87
CA THR A 83 3.54 -6.27 -11.67
C THR A 83 2.47 -6.55 -12.74
N GLY A 84 1.64 -5.56 -13.09
CA GLY A 84 0.72 -5.61 -14.21
C GLY A 84 1.40 -5.97 -15.54
N SER A 85 0.61 -6.36 -16.54
CA SER A 85 1.08 -6.64 -17.89
C SER A 85 2.02 -5.52 -18.39
N ASN A 86 3.00 -5.83 -19.25
CA ASN A 86 3.94 -4.85 -19.82
C ASN A 86 3.23 -3.58 -20.36
N GLY A 87 1.97 -3.68 -20.76
CA GLY A 87 1.13 -2.56 -21.18
C GLY A 87 0.75 -1.61 -20.05
N ALA A 88 0.35 -2.14 -18.89
CA ALA A 88 -0.03 -1.33 -17.72
C ALA A 88 1.17 -0.53 -17.19
N ILE A 89 2.34 -1.16 -17.08
CA ILE A 89 3.58 -0.47 -16.66
C ILE A 89 3.95 0.66 -17.63
N LYS A 90 3.79 0.45 -18.93
CA LYS A 90 4.05 1.47 -19.95
C LYS A 90 3.09 2.66 -19.80
N ASN A 91 1.80 2.40 -19.58
CA ASN A 91 0.79 3.44 -19.38
C ASN A 91 1.08 4.27 -18.12
N ILE A 92 1.38 3.62 -16.99
CA ILE A 92 1.73 4.30 -15.73
C ILE A 92 2.97 5.19 -15.89
N LYS A 93 4.02 4.70 -16.55
CA LYS A 93 5.21 5.52 -16.85
C LYS A 93 4.90 6.71 -17.75
N THR A 94 4.06 6.53 -18.75
CA THR A 94 3.64 7.62 -19.65
C THR A 94 2.90 8.70 -18.88
N VAL A 95 1.93 8.32 -18.05
CA VAL A 95 1.18 9.26 -17.21
C VAL A 95 2.09 9.97 -16.20
N PHE A 96 3.00 9.24 -15.56
CA PHE A 96 4.00 9.83 -14.67
C PHE A 96 4.82 10.93 -15.35
N ILE A 97 5.36 10.67 -16.56
CA ILE A 97 6.15 11.65 -17.30
C ILE A 97 5.29 12.85 -17.72
N LEU A 98 4.05 12.60 -18.15
CA LEU A 98 3.11 13.67 -18.50
C LEU A 98 2.81 14.56 -17.30
N ASN A 99 2.42 13.99 -16.16
CA ASN A 99 2.13 14.75 -14.94
C ASN A 99 3.36 15.52 -14.45
N LEU A 100 4.52 14.90 -14.40
CA LEU A 100 5.75 15.57 -13.95
C LEU A 100 6.12 16.74 -14.85
N THR A 101 6.06 16.57 -16.16
CA THR A 101 6.39 17.66 -17.10
C THR A 101 5.34 18.75 -17.06
N PHE A 102 4.07 18.39 -16.87
CA PHE A 102 2.98 19.33 -16.80
C PHE A 102 3.02 20.13 -15.49
N SER A 103 3.24 19.48 -14.33
CA SER A 103 3.36 20.20 -13.05
C SER A 103 4.52 21.19 -13.02
N LEU A 104 5.64 20.88 -13.67
CA LEU A 104 6.73 21.85 -13.84
C LEU A 104 6.32 23.04 -14.70
N ALA A 105 5.55 22.82 -15.77
CA ALA A 105 5.02 23.90 -16.60
C ALA A 105 4.01 24.75 -15.81
N GLU A 106 3.17 24.15 -14.98
CA GLU A 106 2.22 24.85 -14.12
C GLU A 106 2.92 25.76 -13.11
N PHE A 107 4.00 25.34 -12.51
CA PHE A 107 4.82 26.22 -11.64
C PHE A 107 5.28 27.47 -12.40
N ILE A 108 5.80 27.28 -13.61
CA ILE A 108 6.26 28.40 -14.45
C ILE A 108 5.09 29.32 -14.80
N PHE A 109 3.99 28.77 -15.30
CA PHE A 109 2.84 29.55 -15.71
C PHE A 109 2.05 30.14 -14.53
N GLY A 110 2.01 29.46 -13.38
CA GLY A 110 1.42 29.98 -12.14
C GLY A 110 2.09 31.27 -11.70
N VAL A 111 3.43 31.28 -11.74
CA VAL A 111 4.22 32.51 -11.45
C VAL A 111 4.02 33.56 -12.55
N LEU A 112 4.10 33.19 -13.83
CA LEU A 112 3.95 34.12 -14.97
C LEU A 112 2.56 34.76 -15.04
N PHE A 113 1.52 34.02 -14.66
CA PHE A 113 0.13 34.51 -14.68
C PHE A 113 -0.28 35.13 -13.33
N ASN A 114 0.62 35.08 -12.33
CA ASN A 114 0.37 35.55 -10.96
C ASN A 114 -0.89 34.88 -10.35
N SER A 115 -1.11 33.58 -10.63
CA SER A 115 -2.28 32.81 -10.17
C SER A 115 -1.91 31.88 -9.03
N ALA A 116 -2.50 32.13 -7.86
CA ALA A 116 -2.36 31.28 -6.70
C ALA A 116 -3.07 29.93 -6.91
N ALA A 117 -4.16 29.90 -7.65
CA ALA A 117 -4.90 28.67 -7.95
C ALA A 117 -4.05 27.70 -8.80
N ILE A 118 -3.38 28.19 -9.86
CA ILE A 118 -2.47 27.37 -10.67
C ILE A 118 -1.27 26.89 -9.85
N LEU A 119 -0.70 27.71 -8.97
CA LEU A 119 0.38 27.30 -8.10
C LEU A 119 -0.06 26.23 -7.09
N SER A 120 -1.30 26.29 -6.59
CA SER A 120 -1.86 25.27 -5.72
C SER A 120 -1.99 23.92 -6.43
N ASP A 121 -2.45 23.95 -7.67
CA ASP A 121 -2.58 22.76 -8.51
C ASP A 121 -1.21 22.16 -8.86
N ALA A 122 -0.24 23.01 -9.22
CA ALA A 122 1.14 22.59 -9.46
C ALA A 122 1.78 21.86 -8.25
N VAL A 123 1.48 22.29 -7.01
CA VAL A 123 1.91 21.59 -5.79
C VAL A 123 1.25 20.22 -5.68
N HIS A 124 -0.03 20.11 -6.04
CA HIS A 124 -0.76 18.85 -6.07
C HIS A 124 -0.15 17.88 -7.07
N ASP A 125 -0.06 18.26 -8.34
CA ASP A 125 0.43 17.43 -9.43
C ASP A 125 1.90 17.00 -9.23
N LEU A 126 2.73 17.90 -8.66
CA LEU A 126 4.10 17.54 -8.28
C LEU A 126 4.11 16.48 -7.19
N GLY A 127 3.24 16.60 -6.17
CA GLY A 127 3.13 15.62 -5.10
C GLY A 127 2.73 14.25 -5.62
N ASP A 128 1.80 14.20 -6.57
CA ASP A 128 1.35 12.95 -7.17
C ASP A 128 2.42 12.31 -8.07
N SER A 129 3.11 13.14 -8.85
CA SER A 129 4.27 12.68 -9.60
C SER A 129 5.36 12.13 -8.69
N LEU A 130 5.66 12.79 -7.56
CA LEU A 130 6.60 12.28 -6.56
C LEU A 130 6.12 10.97 -5.94
N SER A 131 4.81 10.84 -5.65
CA SER A 131 4.21 9.60 -5.13
C SER A 131 4.50 8.42 -6.05
N VAL A 132 4.18 8.57 -7.33
CA VAL A 132 4.42 7.52 -8.33
C VAL A 132 5.91 7.24 -8.51
N GLY A 133 6.74 8.29 -8.56
CA GLY A 133 8.21 8.16 -8.69
C GLY A 133 8.84 7.44 -7.50
N LEU A 134 8.48 7.82 -6.28
CA LEU A 134 8.97 7.19 -5.05
C LEU A 134 8.44 5.75 -4.92
N ALA A 135 7.16 5.50 -5.29
CA ALA A 135 6.63 4.15 -5.32
C ALA A 135 7.44 3.24 -6.25
N LEU A 136 7.79 3.70 -7.47
CA LEU A 136 8.64 2.94 -8.40
C LEU A 136 10.04 2.65 -7.84
N VAL A 137 10.65 3.60 -7.12
CA VAL A 137 11.97 3.43 -6.52
C VAL A 137 11.90 2.49 -5.32
N PHE A 138 11.00 2.76 -4.38
CA PHE A 138 10.91 2.01 -3.14
C PHE A 138 10.32 0.61 -3.32
N GLN A 139 9.45 0.39 -4.32
CA GLN A 139 8.96 -0.93 -4.68
C GLN A 139 10.11 -1.88 -5.02
N LYS A 140 11.13 -1.41 -5.78
CA LYS A 140 12.33 -2.22 -6.07
C LYS A 140 13.14 -2.57 -4.83
N VAL A 141 13.10 -1.71 -3.81
CA VAL A 141 13.79 -1.96 -2.55
C VAL A 141 12.95 -2.83 -1.63
N SER A 142 11.64 -2.62 -1.57
CA SER A 142 10.72 -3.32 -0.66
C SER A 142 10.65 -4.83 -0.91
N VAL A 143 10.84 -5.27 -2.16
CA VAL A 143 10.87 -6.71 -2.51
C VAL A 143 12.16 -7.44 -2.11
N LYS A 144 13.17 -6.72 -1.59
CA LYS A 144 14.41 -7.36 -1.10
C LYS A 144 14.11 -8.16 0.17
N GLU A 145 14.64 -9.37 0.20
CA GLU A 145 14.50 -10.29 1.34
C GLU A 145 15.13 -9.73 2.62
N ALA A 146 14.77 -10.37 3.73
CA ALA A 146 15.40 -10.15 5.03
C ALA A 146 16.92 -10.41 4.97
N ASN A 147 17.67 -9.61 5.71
CA ASN A 147 19.12 -9.75 5.86
C ASN A 147 19.52 -9.45 7.31
N GLU A 148 20.82 -9.47 7.61
CA GLU A 148 21.34 -9.19 8.96
C GLU A 148 20.96 -7.80 9.51
N ARG A 149 20.73 -6.82 8.63
CA ARG A 149 20.38 -5.45 9.02
C ARG A 149 18.86 -5.24 9.11
N TYR A 150 18.08 -5.91 8.27
CA TYR A 150 16.62 -5.79 8.20
C TYR A 150 15.97 -7.17 8.33
N SER A 151 15.67 -7.56 9.57
CA SER A 151 15.18 -8.92 9.91
C SER A 151 13.79 -9.22 9.32
N PHE A 152 12.93 -8.22 9.16
CA PHE A 152 11.62 -8.33 8.47
C PHE A 152 11.70 -8.00 6.97
N GLY A 153 12.90 -7.88 6.39
CA GLY A 153 13.10 -7.44 5.01
C GLY A 153 12.96 -5.93 4.84
N HIS A 154 12.79 -5.50 3.61
CA HIS A 154 12.79 -4.09 3.24
C HIS A 154 11.38 -3.54 2.98
N ARG A 155 10.31 -4.24 3.37
CA ARG A 155 8.92 -3.93 3.01
C ARG A 155 8.47 -2.53 3.43
N ARG A 156 8.90 -2.06 4.62
CA ARG A 156 8.58 -0.70 5.11
C ARG A 156 9.11 0.44 4.21
N PHE A 157 10.00 0.15 3.25
CA PHE A 157 10.44 1.18 2.30
C PHE A 157 9.31 1.66 1.39
N SER A 158 8.32 0.83 1.09
CA SER A 158 7.14 1.26 0.32
C SER A 158 6.34 2.35 1.05
N LEU A 159 6.18 2.21 2.36
CA LEU A 159 5.50 3.18 3.22
C LEU A 159 6.29 4.50 3.35
N LEU A 160 7.62 4.42 3.31
CA LEU A 160 8.48 5.61 3.40
C LEU A 160 8.21 6.58 2.24
N GLY A 161 7.96 6.07 1.05
CA GLY A 161 7.56 6.88 -0.10
C GLY A 161 6.28 7.67 0.19
N ALA A 162 5.25 7.00 0.69
CA ALA A 162 3.97 7.62 1.04
C ALA A 162 4.11 8.68 2.15
N LEU A 163 4.96 8.44 3.17
CA LEU A 163 5.25 9.43 4.20
C LEU A 163 5.92 10.68 3.63
N ILE A 164 6.96 10.52 2.82
CA ILE A 164 7.69 11.62 2.20
C ILE A 164 6.74 12.47 1.35
N THR A 165 5.93 11.83 0.52
CA THR A 165 4.94 12.53 -0.32
C THR A 165 3.93 13.28 0.52
N SER A 166 3.37 12.66 1.56
CA SER A 166 2.40 13.32 2.45
C SER A 166 2.98 14.56 3.11
N VAL A 167 4.25 14.50 3.58
CA VAL A 167 4.93 15.65 4.18
C VAL A 167 5.12 16.79 3.16
N ILE A 168 5.51 16.46 1.93
CA ILE A 168 5.69 17.45 0.85
C ILE A 168 4.35 18.11 0.50
N LEU A 169 3.29 17.32 0.33
CA LEU A 169 1.95 17.84 0.03
C LEU A 169 1.42 18.74 1.13
N ILE A 170 1.56 18.35 2.39
CA ILE A 170 1.13 19.16 3.54
C ILE A 170 1.93 20.47 3.59
N GLY A 171 3.26 20.38 3.50
CA GLY A 171 4.11 21.56 3.52
C GLY A 171 3.82 22.53 2.36
N GLY A 172 3.67 22.01 1.15
CA GLY A 172 3.31 22.80 -0.04
C GLY A 172 1.93 23.44 0.09
N SER A 173 0.91 22.70 0.53
CA SER A 173 -0.44 23.22 0.72
C SER A 173 -0.51 24.30 1.79
N ILE A 174 0.22 24.14 2.90
CA ILE A 174 0.32 25.20 3.94
C ILE A 174 0.97 26.46 3.36
N LEU A 175 2.06 26.32 2.60
CA LEU A 175 2.71 27.43 1.93
C LEU A 175 1.77 28.17 0.99
N VAL A 176 1.00 27.44 0.19
CA VAL A 176 -0.01 28.00 -0.72
C VAL A 176 -1.06 28.79 0.06
N ILE A 177 -1.61 28.22 1.15
CA ILE A 177 -2.59 28.93 2.00
C ILE A 177 -2.00 30.20 2.60
N VAL A 178 -0.80 30.11 3.19
CA VAL A 178 -0.14 31.26 3.80
C VAL A 178 0.07 32.40 2.79
N ASN A 179 0.44 32.06 1.55
CA ASN A 179 0.61 33.05 0.47
C ASN A 179 -0.72 33.57 -0.09
N SER A 180 -1.79 32.78 -0.07
CA SER A 180 -3.09 33.15 -0.63
C SER A 180 -3.93 34.00 0.33
N VAL A 181 -3.79 33.83 1.65
CA VAL A 181 -4.57 34.61 2.65
C VAL A 181 -4.38 36.12 2.52
N PRO A 182 -3.16 36.71 2.37
CA PRO A 182 -3.01 38.14 2.11
C PRO A 182 -3.69 38.60 0.82
N LEU A 183 -3.77 37.75 -0.20
CA LEU A 183 -4.41 38.05 -1.48
C LEU A 183 -5.95 38.13 -1.38
N LEU A 184 -6.56 37.56 -0.33
CA LEU A 184 -7.98 37.77 -0.05
C LEU A 184 -8.29 39.22 0.38
N ILE A 185 -7.33 39.87 1.08
CA ILE A 185 -7.47 41.24 1.55
C ILE A 185 -7.08 42.21 0.46
N ASN A 186 -5.99 41.96 -0.25
CA ASN A 186 -5.45 42.81 -1.32
C ASN A 186 -5.29 41.97 -2.62
N PRO A 187 -6.40 41.67 -3.33
CA PRO A 187 -6.37 40.88 -4.54
C PRO A 187 -5.48 41.51 -5.62
N GLN A 188 -4.59 40.71 -6.18
CA GLN A 188 -3.67 41.15 -7.24
C GLN A 188 -4.23 40.77 -8.61
N PRO A 189 -3.99 41.59 -9.64
CA PRO A 189 -4.36 41.23 -11.00
C PRO A 189 -3.69 39.96 -11.46
N VAL A 190 -4.47 39.06 -12.05
CA VAL A 190 -4.01 37.80 -12.65
C VAL A 190 -4.22 37.82 -14.17
N ASN A 191 -3.42 37.04 -14.89
CA ASN A 191 -3.57 36.91 -16.33
C ASN A 191 -4.69 35.92 -16.69
N SER A 192 -5.94 36.41 -16.68
CA SER A 192 -7.13 35.58 -16.95
C SER A 192 -7.09 34.88 -18.32
N ARG A 193 -6.53 35.54 -19.36
CA ARG A 193 -6.39 34.93 -20.69
C ARG A 193 -5.39 33.77 -20.68
N GLY A 194 -4.28 33.94 -19.99
CA GLY A 194 -3.28 32.88 -19.79
C GLY A 194 -3.88 31.69 -19.04
N MET A 195 -4.57 31.94 -17.94
CA MET A 195 -5.29 30.93 -17.16
C MET A 195 -6.31 30.18 -18.01
N PHE A 196 -7.07 30.87 -18.83
CA PHE A 196 -8.09 30.29 -19.74
C PHE A 196 -7.48 29.28 -20.70
N TRP A 197 -6.43 29.68 -21.44
CA TRP A 197 -5.80 28.77 -22.39
C TRP A 197 -5.06 27.61 -21.72
N LEU A 198 -4.38 27.88 -20.60
CA LEU A 198 -3.71 26.83 -19.84
C LEU A 198 -4.70 25.80 -19.31
N SER A 199 -5.85 26.22 -18.78
CA SER A 199 -6.87 25.28 -18.26
C SER A 199 -7.48 24.41 -19.36
N ILE A 200 -7.66 24.92 -20.58
CA ILE A 200 -8.11 24.10 -21.72
C ILE A 200 -7.06 23.01 -22.02
N VAL A 201 -5.76 23.38 -22.06
CA VAL A 201 -4.68 22.44 -22.31
C VAL A 201 -4.59 21.41 -21.18
N ALA A 202 -4.71 21.83 -19.93
CA ALA A 202 -4.69 20.98 -18.76
C ALA A 202 -5.84 19.95 -18.76
N ILE A 203 -7.08 20.41 -19.03
CA ILE A 203 -8.24 19.53 -19.16
C ILE A 203 -8.03 18.52 -20.29
N ALA A 204 -7.43 18.92 -21.40
CA ALA A 204 -7.16 18.02 -22.52
C ALA A 204 -6.09 16.96 -22.15
N ILE A 205 -5.01 17.35 -21.44
CA ILE A 205 -3.92 16.45 -21.02
C ILE A 205 -4.42 15.46 -19.97
N ASN A 206 -5.04 15.96 -18.88
CA ASN A 206 -5.55 15.12 -17.79
C ASN A 206 -6.73 14.25 -18.25
N GLY A 207 -7.60 14.79 -19.10
CA GLY A 207 -8.68 14.02 -19.74
C GLY A 207 -8.16 12.91 -20.66
N TYR A 208 -7.09 13.17 -21.43
CA TYR A 208 -6.42 12.14 -22.23
C TYR A 208 -5.78 11.07 -21.35
N ALA A 209 -5.10 11.47 -20.28
CA ALA A 209 -4.51 10.55 -19.31
C ALA A 209 -5.58 9.65 -18.65
N ALA A 210 -6.70 10.24 -18.20
CA ALA A 210 -7.86 9.51 -17.67
C ALA A 210 -8.41 8.51 -18.69
N TRP A 211 -8.61 8.95 -19.94
CA TRP A 211 -9.10 8.06 -21.01
C TRP A 211 -8.12 6.92 -21.32
N LEU A 212 -6.80 7.16 -21.31
CA LEU A 212 -5.79 6.15 -21.53
C LEU A 212 -5.84 5.06 -20.45
N ILE A 213 -5.98 5.49 -19.19
CA ILE A 213 -6.01 4.59 -18.03
C ILE A 213 -7.37 3.88 -17.92
N SER A 214 -8.47 4.50 -18.33
CA SER A 214 -9.82 3.90 -18.28
C SER A 214 -9.96 2.61 -19.09
N LYS A 215 -9.06 2.38 -20.05
CA LYS A 215 -8.99 1.12 -20.84
C LYS A 215 -8.38 -0.03 -20.05
N GLY A 216 -7.74 0.24 -18.93
CA GLY A 216 -7.15 -0.77 -18.07
C GLY A 216 -8.20 -1.48 -17.21
N THR A 217 -7.92 -2.74 -16.88
CA THR A 217 -8.82 -3.60 -16.09
C THR A 217 -8.38 -3.78 -14.65
N SER A 218 -7.15 -3.36 -14.30
CA SER A 218 -6.60 -3.52 -12.97
C SER A 218 -7.24 -2.56 -11.94
N LYS A 219 -7.27 -2.97 -10.67
CA LYS A 219 -7.75 -2.12 -9.57
C LYS A 219 -6.95 -0.82 -9.49
N ASN A 220 -5.64 -0.88 -9.71
CA ASN A 220 -4.74 0.28 -9.67
C ASN A 220 -5.04 1.29 -10.77
N GLU A 221 -5.34 0.82 -11.99
CA GLU A 221 -5.73 1.70 -13.09
C GLU A 221 -7.05 2.41 -12.79
N LYS A 222 -8.00 1.74 -12.11
CA LYS A 222 -9.26 2.37 -11.68
C LYS A 222 -9.05 3.49 -10.66
N VAL A 223 -8.18 3.28 -9.66
CA VAL A 223 -7.86 4.29 -8.65
C VAL A 223 -7.16 5.48 -9.30
N LEU A 224 -6.18 5.23 -10.17
CA LEU A 224 -5.46 6.27 -10.88
C LEU A 224 -6.38 7.05 -11.85
N ASN A 225 -7.37 6.38 -12.46
CA ASN A 225 -8.36 7.04 -13.29
C ASN A 225 -9.24 8.01 -12.50
N LEU A 226 -9.71 7.61 -11.30
CA LEU A 226 -10.47 8.51 -10.42
C LEU A 226 -9.66 9.74 -10.06
N HIS A 227 -8.38 9.57 -9.79
CA HIS A 227 -7.46 10.65 -9.49
C HIS A 227 -7.33 11.62 -10.68
N MET A 228 -7.07 11.13 -11.88
CA MET A 228 -7.02 11.97 -13.09
C MET A 228 -8.34 12.73 -13.36
N LEU A 229 -9.49 12.17 -12.96
CA LEU A 229 -10.78 12.86 -13.04
C LEU A 229 -10.91 13.97 -11.98
N GLU A 230 -10.33 13.78 -10.78
CA GLU A 230 -10.25 14.84 -9.75
C GLU A 230 -9.43 16.03 -10.28
N ASP A 231 -8.30 15.80 -10.96
CA ASP A 231 -7.47 16.85 -11.58
C ASP A 231 -8.25 17.60 -12.68
N VAL A 232 -8.97 16.87 -13.54
CA VAL A 232 -9.85 17.52 -14.55
C VAL A 232 -10.87 18.44 -13.90
N LEU A 233 -11.48 18.04 -12.77
CA LEU A 233 -12.44 18.88 -12.05
C LEU A 233 -11.78 20.12 -11.43
N GLY A 234 -10.56 20.01 -10.92
CA GLY A 234 -9.76 21.15 -10.45
C GLY A 234 -9.56 22.17 -11.56
N TRP A 235 -9.13 21.72 -12.74
CA TRP A 235 -8.92 22.56 -13.92
C TRP A 235 -10.22 23.15 -14.49
N VAL A 236 -11.34 22.47 -14.38
CA VAL A 236 -12.66 23.04 -14.70
C VAL A 236 -12.96 24.22 -13.75
N GLY A 237 -12.59 24.12 -12.47
CA GLY A 237 -12.67 25.22 -11.52
C GLY A 237 -11.83 26.44 -11.95
N VAL A 238 -10.56 26.22 -12.33
CA VAL A 238 -9.65 27.25 -12.84
C VAL A 238 -10.21 27.88 -14.13
N LEU A 239 -10.75 27.07 -15.04
CA LEU A 239 -11.40 27.56 -16.27
C LEU A 239 -12.58 28.47 -15.95
N MET A 240 -13.48 28.07 -15.06
CA MET A 240 -14.63 28.89 -14.66
C MET A 240 -14.17 30.21 -14.04
N VAL A 241 -13.21 30.21 -13.15
CA VAL A 241 -12.65 31.43 -12.56
C VAL A 241 -12.05 32.31 -13.66
N SER A 242 -11.26 31.75 -14.58
CA SER A 242 -10.64 32.52 -15.68
C SER A 242 -11.67 33.18 -16.59
N ILE A 243 -12.80 32.52 -16.86
CA ILE A 243 -13.92 33.10 -17.63
C ILE A 243 -14.52 34.28 -16.88
N VAL A 244 -14.85 34.13 -15.59
CA VAL A 244 -15.38 35.21 -14.76
C VAL A 244 -14.42 36.40 -14.72
N LEU A 245 -13.14 36.17 -14.55
CA LEU A 245 -12.11 37.21 -14.52
C LEU A 245 -11.89 37.92 -15.85
N THR A 246 -12.25 37.29 -16.95
CA THR A 246 -12.20 37.95 -18.28
C THR A 246 -13.26 39.03 -18.43
N PHE A 247 -14.40 38.88 -17.74
CA PHE A 247 -15.52 39.83 -17.80
C PHE A 247 -15.65 40.71 -16.54
N SER A 248 -14.85 40.44 -15.50
CA SER A 248 -14.89 41.14 -14.22
C SER A 248 -13.49 41.29 -13.61
N ASN A 249 -13.34 42.26 -12.69
CA ASN A 249 -12.11 42.47 -11.93
C ASN A 249 -12.17 41.78 -10.55
N LEU A 250 -12.90 40.66 -10.43
CA LEU A 250 -13.08 39.95 -9.18
C LEU A 250 -11.85 39.03 -8.87
N PHE A 251 -10.66 39.62 -8.84
CA PHE A 251 -9.41 38.90 -8.66
C PHE A 251 -9.32 38.07 -7.36
N ILE A 252 -10.22 38.33 -6.40
CA ILE A 252 -10.35 37.55 -5.16
C ILE A 252 -10.73 36.07 -5.41
N LEU A 253 -11.32 35.74 -6.57
CA LEU A 253 -11.73 34.38 -6.89
C LEU A 253 -10.53 33.42 -7.02
N ASP A 254 -9.39 33.92 -7.49
CA ASP A 254 -8.18 33.10 -7.64
C ASP A 254 -7.63 32.61 -6.28
N PRO A 255 -7.36 33.46 -5.27
CA PRO A 255 -6.91 32.99 -3.96
C PRO A 255 -8.00 32.19 -3.21
N ILE A 256 -9.29 32.45 -3.44
CA ILE A 256 -10.37 31.61 -2.88
C ILE A 256 -10.24 30.17 -3.43
N LEU A 257 -10.17 30.04 -4.74
CA LEU A 257 -10.02 28.73 -5.39
C LEU A 257 -8.73 28.04 -4.92
N SER A 258 -7.63 28.77 -4.84
CA SER A 258 -6.35 28.27 -4.33
C SER A 258 -6.47 27.66 -2.92
N ILE A 259 -7.11 28.38 -1.99
CA ILE A 259 -7.32 27.89 -0.62
C ILE A 259 -8.24 26.66 -0.60
N LEU A 260 -9.27 26.62 -1.46
CA LEU A 260 -10.15 25.46 -1.57
C LEU A 260 -9.41 24.22 -2.07
N ILE A 261 -8.57 24.35 -3.12
CA ILE A 261 -7.73 23.29 -3.64
C ILE A 261 -6.73 22.82 -2.56
N ALA A 262 -6.00 23.75 -1.94
CA ALA A 262 -5.03 23.42 -0.90
C ALA A 262 -5.69 22.76 0.33
N GLY A 263 -6.88 23.22 0.73
CA GLY A 263 -7.68 22.60 1.80
C GLY A 263 -8.13 21.19 1.45
N TYR A 264 -8.53 20.96 0.22
CA TYR A 264 -8.87 19.63 -0.28
C TYR A 264 -7.65 18.68 -0.23
N ILE A 265 -6.48 19.14 -0.71
CA ILE A 265 -5.23 18.37 -0.64
C ILE A 265 -4.90 18.01 0.82
N LEU A 266 -4.97 18.97 1.75
CA LEU A 266 -4.73 18.72 3.18
C LEU A 266 -5.68 17.68 3.76
N SER A 267 -6.95 17.72 3.36
CA SER A 267 -7.97 16.75 3.82
C SER A 267 -7.65 15.31 3.43
N LYS A 268 -6.87 15.08 2.38
CA LYS A 268 -6.40 13.78 1.92
C LYS A 268 -5.00 13.45 2.47
N ALA A 269 -4.08 14.41 2.45
CA ALA A 269 -2.67 14.20 2.83
C ALA A 269 -2.50 13.96 4.34
N ILE A 270 -3.25 14.65 5.20
CA ILE A 270 -3.14 14.49 6.67
C ILE A 270 -3.56 13.08 7.13
N PRO A 271 -4.74 12.54 6.76
CA PRO A 271 -5.09 11.17 7.11
C PRO A 271 -4.09 10.14 6.58
N ASN A 272 -3.60 10.32 5.34
CA ASN A 272 -2.60 9.43 4.75
C ASN A 272 -1.28 9.47 5.54
N LEU A 273 -0.81 10.65 5.96
CA LEU A 273 0.36 10.79 6.82
C LEU A 273 0.17 10.06 8.15
N LEU A 274 -0.95 10.29 8.82
CA LEU A 274 -1.25 9.69 10.12
C LEU A 274 -1.36 8.17 10.04
N GLU A 275 -1.98 7.64 8.98
CA GLU A 275 -2.10 6.20 8.75
C GLU A 275 -0.73 5.56 8.55
N ASN A 276 0.08 6.08 7.64
CA ASN A 276 1.41 5.55 7.39
C ASN A 276 2.32 5.71 8.63
N ALA A 277 2.25 6.85 9.33
CA ALA A 277 2.98 7.07 10.56
C ALA A 277 2.59 6.06 11.65
N SER A 278 1.30 5.71 11.78
CA SER A 278 0.83 4.73 12.76
C SER A 278 1.47 3.35 12.55
N ILE A 279 1.69 2.93 11.29
CA ILE A 279 2.36 1.66 10.97
C ILE A 279 3.84 1.71 11.41
N PHE A 280 4.53 2.83 11.21
CA PHE A 280 5.91 3.01 11.71
C PHE A 280 5.98 3.02 13.23
N LEU A 281 4.96 3.53 13.90
CA LEU A 281 4.83 3.56 15.36
C LEU A 281 4.30 2.25 15.94
N GLU A 282 4.20 1.19 15.12
CA GLU A 282 3.76 -0.14 15.53
C GLU A 282 2.37 -0.15 16.17
N ALA A 283 1.48 0.72 15.69
CA ALA A 283 0.10 0.75 16.13
C ALA A 283 -0.62 -0.56 15.77
N VAL A 284 -1.69 -0.84 16.52
CA VAL A 284 -2.56 -1.98 16.25
C VAL A 284 -3.17 -1.86 14.85
N PRO A 285 -3.12 -2.92 14.03
CA PRO A 285 -3.67 -2.90 12.69
C PRO A 285 -5.16 -2.59 12.70
N ARG A 286 -5.63 -1.87 11.67
CA ARG A 286 -7.06 -1.57 11.52
C ARG A 286 -7.90 -2.85 11.47
N GLY A 287 -9.04 -2.82 12.15
CA GLY A 287 -9.97 -3.96 12.19
C GLY A 287 -9.62 -5.05 13.21
N VAL A 288 -8.53 -4.90 13.98
CA VAL A 288 -8.17 -5.80 15.07
C VAL A 288 -8.72 -5.26 16.39
N ASP A 289 -9.68 -5.97 16.99
CA ASP A 289 -10.10 -5.74 18.37
C ASP A 289 -9.26 -6.63 19.30
N ILE A 290 -8.25 -6.03 19.94
CA ILE A 290 -7.37 -6.74 20.90
C ILE A 290 -8.18 -7.37 22.04
N LYS A 291 -9.17 -6.66 22.58
CA LYS A 291 -9.96 -7.14 23.74
C LYS A 291 -10.79 -8.37 23.37
N GLU A 292 -11.38 -8.34 22.18
CA GLU A 292 -12.16 -9.49 21.69
C GLU A 292 -11.23 -10.69 21.41
N LEU A 293 -10.08 -10.44 20.78
CA LEU A 293 -9.11 -11.49 20.47
C LEU A 293 -8.51 -12.10 21.73
N GLU A 294 -8.15 -11.27 22.73
CA GLU A 294 -7.69 -11.72 24.04
C GLU A 294 -8.75 -12.56 24.75
N ARG A 295 -10.02 -12.13 24.71
CA ARG A 295 -11.16 -12.88 25.27
C ARG A 295 -11.30 -14.26 24.60
N LYS A 296 -11.21 -14.33 23.27
CA LYS A 296 -11.29 -15.60 22.54
C LYS A 296 -10.13 -16.53 22.90
N ILE A 297 -8.92 -16.01 23.06
CA ILE A 297 -7.75 -16.80 23.44
C ILE A 297 -7.90 -17.33 24.89
N LYS A 298 -8.40 -16.52 25.80
CA LYS A 298 -8.70 -16.96 27.19
C LYS A 298 -9.79 -18.04 27.29
N GLN A 299 -10.60 -18.22 26.26
CA GLN A 299 -11.61 -19.28 26.20
C GLN A 299 -11.08 -20.63 25.69
N LEU A 300 -9.82 -20.68 25.22
CA LEU A 300 -9.19 -21.93 24.81
C LEU A 300 -8.95 -22.84 26.02
N SER A 301 -9.07 -24.13 25.82
CA SER A 301 -8.82 -25.13 26.87
C SER A 301 -7.38 -25.00 27.39
N ASN A 302 -7.22 -25.10 28.71
CA ASN A 302 -5.93 -25.02 29.42
C ASN A 302 -5.25 -23.64 29.27
N VAL A 303 -6.00 -22.56 28.96
CA VAL A 303 -5.49 -21.18 28.96
C VAL A 303 -6.17 -20.40 30.09
N HIS A 304 -5.40 -19.88 31.02
CA HIS A 304 -5.89 -19.14 32.17
C HIS A 304 -5.77 -17.64 32.01
N ALA A 305 -4.61 -17.20 31.47
CA ALA A 305 -4.34 -15.78 31.30
C ALA A 305 -3.51 -15.52 30.03
N VAL A 306 -3.57 -14.27 29.62
CA VAL A 306 -2.83 -13.74 28.49
C VAL A 306 -2.15 -12.46 28.93
N SER A 307 -0.88 -12.28 28.59
CA SER A 307 -0.13 -11.06 28.83
C SER A 307 0.79 -10.73 27.64
N HIS A 308 1.41 -9.56 27.68
CA HIS A 308 2.31 -9.10 26.64
C HIS A 308 1.72 -9.29 25.23
N PHE A 309 0.45 -8.89 25.07
CA PHE A 309 -0.26 -8.98 23.82
C PHE A 309 0.12 -7.78 22.94
N HIS A 310 1.00 -8.02 21.96
CA HIS A 310 1.42 -7.02 21.00
C HIS A 310 1.08 -7.51 19.60
N ILE A 311 0.32 -6.72 18.86
CA ILE A 311 0.03 -6.96 17.45
C ILE A 311 0.26 -5.66 16.69
N TRP A 312 1.05 -5.71 15.62
CA TRP A 312 1.42 -4.54 14.84
C TRP A 312 1.51 -4.88 13.36
N SER A 313 1.44 -3.89 12.50
CA SER A 313 1.66 -4.09 11.07
C SER A 313 3.14 -3.96 10.70
N ILE A 314 3.59 -4.82 9.79
CA ILE A 314 4.95 -4.79 9.24
C ILE A 314 5.03 -3.75 8.12
N ASP A 315 4.06 -3.76 7.20
CA ASP A 315 4.08 -2.98 5.96
C ASP A 315 2.72 -2.40 5.54
N GLY A 316 1.70 -2.52 6.40
CA GLY A 316 0.32 -2.12 6.12
C GLY A 316 -0.56 -3.27 5.65
N GLU A 317 0.03 -4.37 5.19
CA GLU A 317 -0.68 -5.57 4.72
C GLU A 317 -0.43 -6.76 5.65
N GLU A 318 0.83 -7.07 5.91
CA GLU A 318 1.22 -8.15 6.81
C GLU A 318 1.36 -7.68 8.25
N ASN A 319 0.93 -8.51 9.18
CA ASN A 319 0.97 -8.22 10.60
C ASN A 319 1.84 -9.22 11.35
N ALA A 320 2.34 -8.78 12.50
CA ALA A 320 3.08 -9.60 13.45
C ALA A 320 2.38 -9.62 14.81
N LEU A 321 2.51 -10.75 15.52
CA LEU A 321 1.97 -10.95 16.87
C LEU A 321 3.05 -11.44 17.81
N ALA A 322 3.14 -10.87 19.01
CA ALA A 322 3.85 -11.40 20.14
C ALA A 322 2.90 -11.52 21.34
N ILE A 323 2.85 -12.69 21.97
CA ILE A 323 1.91 -12.97 23.05
C ILE A 323 2.52 -13.95 24.05
N THR A 324 2.23 -13.75 25.33
CA THR A 324 2.49 -14.70 26.40
C THR A 324 1.18 -15.28 26.90
N VAL A 325 1.07 -16.59 26.89
CA VAL A 325 -0.10 -17.36 27.33
C VAL A 325 0.26 -18.15 28.57
N TYR A 326 -0.52 -18.05 29.62
CA TYR A 326 -0.39 -18.84 30.84
C TYR A 326 -1.29 -20.06 30.74
N SER A 327 -0.70 -21.24 30.95
CA SER A 327 -1.36 -22.53 30.79
C SER A 327 -1.02 -23.43 31.96
N ASP A 328 -1.94 -24.32 32.31
CA ASP A 328 -1.74 -25.34 33.33
C ASP A 328 -1.10 -26.64 32.80
N THR A 329 -0.98 -26.77 31.48
CA THR A 329 -0.46 -27.98 30.88
C THR A 329 1.07 -27.99 30.73
N LYS A 330 1.73 -29.08 31.21
CA LYS A 330 3.13 -29.38 30.96
C LYS A 330 3.33 -30.25 29.70
N ASP A 331 2.24 -30.78 29.11
CA ASP A 331 2.31 -31.61 27.91
C ASP A 331 2.65 -30.75 26.67
N SER A 332 3.79 -31.06 26.06
CA SER A 332 4.27 -30.36 24.86
C SER A 332 3.30 -30.46 23.67
N LYS A 333 2.56 -31.57 23.56
CA LYS A 333 1.57 -31.74 22.48
C LYS A 333 0.38 -30.78 22.66
N GLU A 334 -0.07 -30.65 23.90
CA GLU A 334 -1.16 -29.77 24.26
C GLU A 334 -0.75 -28.30 24.10
N GLN A 335 0.48 -27.94 24.51
CA GLN A 335 1.03 -26.60 24.27
C GLN A 335 1.10 -26.26 22.78
N GLU A 336 1.48 -27.22 21.92
CA GLU A 336 1.49 -26.97 20.47
C GLU A 336 0.07 -26.86 19.91
N ARG A 337 -0.90 -27.61 20.43
CA ARG A 337 -2.32 -27.45 20.10
C ARG A 337 -2.82 -26.06 20.41
N ILE A 338 -2.53 -25.52 21.60
CA ILE A 338 -2.90 -24.14 21.99
C ILE A 338 -2.31 -23.13 20.99
N LYS A 339 -1.04 -23.27 20.61
CA LYS A 339 -0.41 -22.39 19.62
C LYS A 339 -1.09 -22.48 18.26
N GLU A 340 -1.49 -23.68 17.81
CA GLU A 340 -2.20 -23.87 16.54
C GLU A 340 -3.60 -23.24 16.59
N GLU A 341 -4.33 -23.38 17.69
CA GLU A 341 -5.64 -22.75 17.88
C GLU A 341 -5.53 -21.22 17.86
N ILE A 342 -4.49 -20.65 18.52
CA ILE A 342 -4.23 -19.21 18.46
C ILE A 342 -3.90 -18.76 17.03
N ARG A 343 -3.03 -19.50 16.32
CA ARG A 343 -2.73 -19.21 14.90
C ARG A 343 -3.96 -19.26 14.02
N TYR A 344 -4.89 -20.17 14.31
CA TYR A 344 -6.17 -20.25 13.60
C TYR A 344 -7.04 -19.03 13.87
N LEU A 345 -7.14 -18.57 15.13
CA LEU A 345 -7.92 -17.37 15.50
C LEU A 345 -7.38 -16.09 14.84
N ILE A 346 -6.05 -15.99 14.68
CA ILE A 346 -5.42 -14.80 14.09
C ILE A 346 -5.29 -14.87 12.57
N LYS A 347 -5.65 -15.97 11.93
CA LYS A 347 -5.51 -16.18 10.48
C LYS A 347 -6.26 -15.10 9.67
N GLY A 348 -7.42 -14.65 10.14
CA GLY A 348 -8.23 -13.61 9.48
C GLY A 348 -7.61 -12.21 9.51
N PHE A 349 -6.56 -11.98 10.32
CA PHE A 349 -5.89 -10.69 10.47
C PHE A 349 -4.55 -10.61 9.73
N ASN A 350 -4.30 -11.48 8.77
CA ASN A 350 -3.06 -11.55 7.96
C ASN A 350 -1.77 -11.52 8.81
N VAL A 351 -1.75 -12.26 9.93
CA VAL A 351 -0.58 -12.39 10.80
C VAL A 351 0.36 -13.43 10.21
N THR A 352 1.46 -12.98 9.62
CA THR A 352 2.49 -13.84 8.99
C THR A 352 3.61 -14.23 9.95
N HIS A 353 3.84 -13.42 10.98
CA HIS A 353 4.83 -13.65 12.02
C HIS A 353 4.17 -13.72 13.39
N SER A 354 4.24 -14.88 14.07
CA SER A 354 3.69 -15.01 15.41
C SER A 354 4.70 -15.62 16.37
N THR A 355 4.93 -14.93 17.49
CA THR A 355 5.70 -15.44 18.64
C THR A 355 4.72 -15.71 19.77
N ILE A 356 4.49 -16.99 20.08
CA ILE A 356 3.58 -17.42 21.14
C ILE A 356 4.41 -18.11 22.19
N LYS A 357 4.61 -17.44 23.33
CA LYS A 357 5.27 -17.98 24.51
C LYS A 357 4.21 -18.61 25.40
N ILE A 358 4.39 -19.88 25.76
CA ILE A 358 3.57 -20.52 26.78
C ILE A 358 4.38 -20.57 28.08
N VAL A 359 3.77 -20.10 29.15
CA VAL A 359 4.30 -20.15 30.50
C VAL A 359 3.42 -21.10 31.30
N VAL A 360 4.03 -22.13 31.88
CA VAL A 360 3.32 -23.03 32.81
C VAL A 360 3.38 -22.39 34.17
N ASP A 361 2.23 -22.01 34.71
CA ASP A 361 2.13 -21.35 36.01
C ASP A 361 1.77 -22.39 37.06
N GLU A 362 2.74 -22.74 37.91
CA GLU A 362 2.56 -23.73 39.00
C GLU A 362 1.81 -23.10 40.21
N GLU A 363 1.81 -21.78 40.35
CA GLU A 363 1.16 -21.10 41.49
C GLU A 363 -0.37 -21.03 41.36
N PHE A 364 -0.93 -21.16 40.14
CA PHE A 364 -2.38 -21.20 39.97
C PHE A 364 -3.06 -22.49 40.49
N PHE A 365 -2.28 -23.52 40.83
CA PHE A 365 -2.78 -24.79 41.35
C PHE A 365 -2.93 -24.80 42.89
N ILE A 366 -2.59 -23.73 43.60
CA ILE A 366 -2.56 -23.69 45.09
C ILE A 366 -3.70 -22.86 45.71
N GLN A 367 -4.68 -22.46 44.89
CA GLN A 367 -5.88 -21.81 45.46
C GLN A 367 -7.16 -22.64 45.29
#